data_f0981f02d615cfdd66dcfc1c598bee5e
#
_entry.id   f0981f02d615cfdd66dcfc1c598bee5e
#
_cell.length_a   1.000
_cell.length_b   1.000
_cell.length_c   1.000
_cell.angle_alpha   90.00
_cell.angle_beta   90.00
_cell.angle_gamma   90.00
#
_symmetry.space_group_name_H-M   'P 1'
#
loop_
_entity.id
_entity.type
_entity.pdbx_description
1 polymer ?
#
loop_
_entity_poly.entity_id
_entity_poly.type
_entity_poly.pdbx_seq_one_letter_code
_entity_poly.pdbx_strand_id
1 'polypeptide(L)'
;MKQINDCSGGIYYYLTSQDGEMIYHPRGTELNRGLFEENSLDAAKYEDGTYEIRSGGQNETVIVGSVAYTGWKMIGVVPESVQAANYKNFRYYVFATILVLLVMLLEGNQLVSRKIYKPIRELDASVKAHEAGGKPDIYIGGSSEIRHLGHSVQKSYEQIEKLMDEIIRQQNERRKSELDALQSQINPHFLYNTLESITWMVEAQENEAAVCMISELAKLLRVSLSRGKTIISIKDELQHSRSYMNIQLARYKERFKTEFRIEEEIENCCIVKLVIQPILENAIYYGVGNMDEDDGGMIIVSGKKKDEDILITIEDNGMGMREEVLENILTDNSKVPKHGSGVGVINVHSRIRLMFGEEYGLSIESEPDEGTRVTIRIPAIPYTPENAEALELQKYIQRRPGG
;
A
#
# COMPACT_ATOMS: atom_id res chain seq x y z
N MET A 1 81.81 -15.66 42.88
CA MET A 1 81.00 -15.24 44.06
C MET A 1 80.99 -13.73 44.26
N LYS A 2 82.13 -13.03 44.40
CA LYS A 2 82.17 -11.59 44.62
C LYS A 2 81.45 -10.82 43.52
N GLN A 3 81.65 -11.14 42.23
CA GLN A 3 80.94 -10.54 41.08
C GLN A 3 79.44 -10.80 41.04
N ILE A 4 78.99 -11.97 41.52
CA ILE A 4 77.57 -12.32 41.57
C ILE A 4 76.85 -11.47 42.63
N ASN A 5 77.49 -11.27 43.80
CA ASN A 5 76.88 -10.46 44.84
C ASN A 5 76.84 -8.96 44.52
N ASP A 6 77.88 -8.45 43.81
CA ASP A 6 77.92 -7.04 43.39
C ASP A 6 76.81 -6.65 42.37
N CYS A 7 76.26 -7.62 41.70
CA CYS A 7 75.21 -7.41 40.69
C CYS A 7 73.78 -7.67 41.22
N SER A 8 73.59 -8.11 42.44
CA SER A 8 72.34 -8.74 42.89
C SER A 8 71.35 -7.81 43.58
N GLY A 9 71.56 -6.48 43.58
CA GLY A 9 70.50 -5.53 44.03
C GLY A 9 69.92 -5.79 45.42
N GLY A 10 70.74 -6.23 46.38
CA GLY A 10 70.32 -6.53 47.74
C GLY A 10 70.13 -8.02 48.05
N ILE A 11 70.15 -8.87 47.01
CA ILE A 11 70.22 -10.32 47.17
C ILE A 11 71.69 -10.70 47.34
N TYR A 12 71.99 -11.55 48.30
CA TYR A 12 73.33 -12.00 48.42
C TYR A 12 73.42 -13.53 48.56
N TYR A 13 74.62 -14.07 48.23
CA TYR A 13 74.88 -15.50 48.23
C TYR A 13 76.11 -15.76 49.07
N TYR A 14 76.08 -16.77 49.94
CA TYR A 14 77.20 -17.23 50.72
C TYR A 14 77.34 -18.75 50.56
N LEU A 15 78.57 -19.27 50.97
CA LEU A 15 78.89 -20.68 50.87
C LEU A 15 79.27 -21.22 52.28
N THR A 16 78.71 -22.40 52.58
CA THR A 16 79.06 -23.15 53.78
C THR A 16 79.59 -24.54 53.43
N SER A 17 80.30 -25.14 54.33
CA SER A 17 80.65 -26.59 54.31
C SER A 17 79.35 -27.40 54.51
N GLN A 18 79.53 -28.71 54.40
CA GLN A 18 78.40 -29.64 54.66
C GLN A 18 77.98 -29.63 56.14
N ASP A 19 78.97 -29.30 57.03
CA ASP A 19 78.79 -29.19 58.49
C ASP A 19 78.30 -27.80 58.93
N GLY A 20 78.05 -26.86 58.02
CA GLY A 20 77.57 -25.52 58.33
C GLY A 20 78.70 -24.48 58.62
N GLU A 21 79.96 -24.85 58.44
CA GLU A 21 81.04 -23.85 58.58
C GLU A 21 81.06 -22.87 57.39
N MET A 22 81.25 -21.57 57.71
CA MET A 22 81.24 -20.51 56.70
C MET A 22 82.52 -20.56 55.84
N ILE A 23 82.42 -20.82 54.55
CA ILE A 23 83.48 -20.82 53.58
C ILE A 23 83.73 -19.46 52.96
N TYR A 24 82.58 -18.84 52.56
CA TYR A 24 82.60 -17.53 51.93
C TYR A 24 81.32 -16.78 52.28
N HIS A 25 81.46 -15.52 52.67
CA HIS A 25 80.37 -14.59 52.87
C HIS A 25 80.74 -13.21 52.29
N PRO A 26 79.83 -12.53 51.55
CA PRO A 26 80.13 -11.24 50.95
C PRO A 26 80.44 -10.18 51.98
N ARG A 27 79.83 -10.27 53.17
CA ARG A 27 80.13 -9.41 54.32
C ARG A 27 81.04 -10.12 55.37
N GLY A 28 81.94 -10.96 54.93
CA GLY A 28 82.80 -11.72 55.85
C GLY A 28 83.66 -10.88 56.73
N THR A 29 84.12 -9.70 56.34
CA THR A 29 84.87 -8.73 57.18
C THR A 29 83.97 -8.12 58.26
N GLU A 30 82.69 -7.89 58.03
CA GLU A 30 81.73 -7.37 59.01
C GLU A 30 81.31 -8.47 59.98
N LEU A 31 81.15 -9.68 59.50
CA LEU A 31 80.82 -10.87 60.26
C LEU A 31 81.99 -11.14 61.30
N ASN A 32 83.22 -11.13 60.84
CA ASN A 32 84.43 -11.37 61.72
C ASN A 32 84.67 -10.27 62.74
N ARG A 33 84.16 -9.07 62.55
CA ARG A 33 84.22 -7.95 63.49
C ARG A 33 82.98 -7.86 64.39
N GLY A 34 82.04 -8.79 64.28
CA GLY A 34 80.80 -8.77 65.07
C GLY A 34 79.81 -7.62 64.68
N LEU A 35 80.03 -6.97 63.52
CA LEU A 35 79.19 -5.87 63.02
C LEU A 35 77.97 -6.35 62.24
N PHE A 36 77.97 -7.61 61.86
CA PHE A 36 76.91 -8.27 61.17
C PHE A 36 76.80 -9.71 61.70
N GLU A 37 75.56 -10.17 61.91
CA GLU A 37 75.29 -11.54 62.35
C GLU A 37 74.43 -12.22 61.26
N GLU A 38 74.90 -13.37 60.75
CA GLU A 38 74.20 -14.13 59.75
C GLU A 38 73.18 -15.03 60.43
N ASN A 39 71.92 -14.65 60.38
CA ASN A 39 70.88 -15.37 61.08
C ASN A 39 70.27 -16.53 60.25
N SER A 40 70.69 -16.66 58.98
CA SER A 40 70.27 -17.74 58.12
C SER A 40 71.18 -18.96 58.08
N LEU A 41 72.16 -19.04 58.95
CA LEU A 41 73.14 -20.15 59.03
C LEU A 41 72.51 -21.52 59.21
N ASP A 42 71.40 -21.60 59.92
CA ASP A 42 70.65 -22.84 60.07
C ASP A 42 70.11 -23.40 58.74
N ALA A 43 70.02 -22.58 57.71
CA ALA A 43 69.64 -23.00 56.38
C ALA A 43 70.65 -23.98 55.77
N ALA A 44 71.87 -23.97 56.19
CA ALA A 44 72.89 -24.95 55.78
C ALA A 44 72.48 -26.40 56.07
N LYS A 45 71.58 -26.62 57.03
CA LYS A 45 71.10 -27.94 57.44
C LYS A 45 69.89 -28.42 56.53
N TYR A 46 69.35 -27.54 55.71
CA TYR A 46 68.17 -27.87 54.88
C TYR A 46 68.64 -28.58 53.62
N GLU A 47 67.72 -29.34 53.05
CA GLU A 47 67.86 -29.93 51.73
C GLU A 47 67.81 -28.82 50.64
N ASP A 48 68.14 -29.17 49.40
CA ASP A 48 68.09 -28.22 48.29
C ASP A 48 66.62 -27.80 48.03
N GLY A 49 66.40 -26.48 48.08
CA GLY A 49 64.99 -25.95 47.93
C GLY A 49 64.94 -24.47 48.31
N THR A 50 63.72 -23.96 48.33
CA THR A 50 63.42 -22.59 48.71
C THR A 50 62.65 -22.59 50.03
N TYR A 51 63.08 -21.81 50.98
CA TYR A 51 62.52 -21.76 52.32
C TYR A 51 62.28 -20.32 52.74
N GLU A 52 61.22 -20.10 53.51
CA GLU A 52 60.96 -18.83 54.15
C GLU A 52 61.46 -18.93 55.60
N ILE A 53 62.46 -18.09 55.96
CA ILE A 53 63.06 -18.08 57.30
C ILE A 53 62.82 -16.70 57.92
N ARG A 54 62.53 -16.68 59.21
CA ARG A 54 62.42 -15.43 59.97
C ARG A 54 63.74 -15.11 60.60
N SER A 55 64.46 -14.15 60.06
CA SER A 55 65.77 -13.72 60.48
C SER A 55 65.69 -12.28 60.99
N GLY A 56 66.15 -12.02 62.21
CA GLY A 56 66.19 -10.66 62.77
C GLY A 56 64.87 -9.90 62.83
N GLY A 57 63.71 -10.62 62.83
CA GLY A 57 62.40 -10.03 62.86
C GLY A 57 61.84 -9.72 61.49
N GLN A 58 62.52 -10.00 60.40
CA GLN A 58 62.12 -9.89 59.03
C GLN A 58 61.99 -11.28 58.38
N ASN A 59 61.07 -11.45 57.50
CA ASN A 59 60.99 -12.67 56.68
C ASN A 59 61.97 -12.57 55.50
N GLU A 60 62.75 -13.60 55.33
CA GLU A 60 63.73 -13.72 54.24
C GLU A 60 63.45 -15.01 53.49
N THR A 61 63.52 -14.96 52.19
CA THR A 61 63.45 -16.16 51.36
C THR A 61 64.83 -16.65 51.10
N VAL A 62 65.14 -17.88 51.59
CA VAL A 62 66.42 -18.50 51.47
C VAL A 62 66.39 -19.64 50.48
N ILE A 63 67.29 -19.63 49.53
CA ILE A 63 67.39 -20.63 48.46
C ILE A 63 68.67 -21.44 48.77
N VAL A 64 68.52 -22.72 49.04
CA VAL A 64 69.60 -23.64 49.30
C VAL A 64 69.89 -24.53 48.10
N GLY A 65 71.11 -24.58 47.64
CA GLY A 65 71.59 -25.45 46.59
C GLY A 65 72.93 -26.12 46.93
N SER A 66 73.05 -27.41 46.71
CA SER A 66 74.24 -28.19 46.94
C SER A 66 75.21 -28.19 45.75
N VAL A 67 76.46 -27.91 45.93
CA VAL A 67 77.49 -28.01 44.90
C VAL A 67 77.96 -29.48 44.82
N ALA A 68 77.59 -30.17 43.79
CA ALA A 68 77.71 -31.63 43.65
C ALA A 68 79.10 -32.19 43.82
N TYR A 69 80.17 -31.42 43.53
CA TYR A 69 81.55 -31.91 43.60
C TYR A 69 82.21 -31.76 44.97
N THR A 70 81.87 -30.73 45.71
CA THR A 70 82.46 -30.38 46.96
C THR A 70 81.60 -30.71 48.18
N GLY A 71 80.34 -30.97 47.99
CA GLY A 71 79.31 -31.08 49.02
C GLY A 71 79.02 -29.76 49.73
N TRP A 72 79.55 -28.64 49.24
CA TRP A 72 79.33 -27.33 49.84
C TRP A 72 77.89 -26.89 49.51
N LYS A 73 77.30 -26.08 50.39
CA LYS A 73 76.01 -25.50 50.19
C LYS A 73 76.11 -24.03 49.79
N MET A 74 75.44 -23.68 48.70
CA MET A 74 75.30 -22.30 48.31
C MET A 74 73.91 -21.81 48.78
N ILE A 75 73.94 -20.76 49.56
CA ILE A 75 72.76 -20.21 50.17
C ILE A 75 72.53 -18.80 49.59
N GLY A 76 71.40 -18.59 48.93
CA GLY A 76 71.01 -17.28 48.45
C GLY A 76 69.94 -16.69 49.35
N VAL A 77 70.17 -15.50 49.85
CA VAL A 77 69.21 -14.78 50.71
C VAL A 77 68.59 -13.63 49.99
N VAL A 78 67.26 -13.66 49.95
CA VAL A 78 66.42 -12.61 49.35
C VAL A 78 65.66 -11.90 50.47
N PRO A 79 66.07 -10.71 50.91
CA PRO A 79 65.38 -9.95 51.94
C PRO A 79 63.95 -9.54 51.49
N GLU A 80 63.00 -9.54 52.41
CA GLU A 80 61.59 -9.13 52.17
C GLU A 80 61.49 -7.71 51.60
N SER A 81 62.41 -6.82 51.97
CA SER A 81 62.44 -5.44 51.44
C SER A 81 62.58 -5.35 49.94
N VAL A 82 63.36 -6.27 49.32
CA VAL A 82 63.54 -6.32 47.85
C VAL A 82 62.32 -6.86 47.18
N GLN A 83 61.67 -7.87 47.74
CA GLN A 83 60.40 -8.39 47.24
C GLN A 83 59.28 -7.36 47.36
N ALA A 84 59.17 -6.70 48.54
CA ALA A 84 58.11 -5.70 48.78
C ALA A 84 58.25 -4.48 47.88
N ALA A 85 59.44 -4.04 47.51
CA ALA A 85 59.66 -2.94 46.58
C ALA A 85 59.12 -3.28 45.15
N ASN A 86 59.42 -4.50 44.66
CA ASN A 86 59.00 -4.99 43.39
C ASN A 86 57.44 -5.13 43.33
N TYR A 87 56.81 -5.64 44.42
CA TYR A 87 55.37 -5.76 44.52
C TYR A 87 54.62 -4.39 44.55
N LYS A 88 55.23 -3.40 45.26
CA LYS A 88 54.67 -2.04 45.26
C LYS A 88 54.67 -1.43 43.87
N ASN A 89 55.78 -1.46 43.16
CA ASN A 89 55.84 -0.94 41.77
C ASN A 89 54.93 -1.68 40.86
N PHE A 90 54.84 -3.02 40.93
CA PHE A 90 53.85 -3.81 40.11
C PHE A 90 52.44 -3.42 40.40
N ARG A 91 52.05 -3.23 41.64
CA ARG A 91 50.72 -2.75 42.03
C ARG A 91 50.37 -1.38 41.40
N TYR A 92 51.35 -0.44 41.45
CA TYR A 92 51.09 0.86 40.78
C TYR A 92 50.90 0.75 39.30
N TYR A 93 51.62 -0.09 38.57
CA TYR A 93 51.45 -0.33 37.17
C TYR A 93 50.07 -0.95 36.87
N VAL A 94 49.64 -1.92 37.66
CA VAL A 94 48.33 -2.54 37.54
C VAL A 94 47.24 -1.51 37.79
N PHE A 95 47.31 -0.73 38.87
CA PHE A 95 46.33 0.31 39.13
C PHE A 95 46.29 1.39 38.02
N ALA A 96 47.45 1.83 37.53
CA ALA A 96 47.55 2.80 36.45
C ALA A 96 46.90 2.27 35.17
N THR A 97 47.14 1.01 34.82
CA THR A 97 46.57 0.35 33.64
C THR A 97 45.05 0.26 33.75
N ILE A 98 44.53 -0.16 34.91
CA ILE A 98 43.09 -0.24 35.17
C ILE A 98 42.45 1.16 35.06
N LEU A 99 43.10 2.18 35.64
CA LEU A 99 42.58 3.55 35.56
C LEU A 99 42.54 4.08 34.13
N VAL A 100 43.58 3.84 33.33
CA VAL A 100 43.60 4.22 31.90
C VAL A 100 42.49 3.52 31.12
N LEU A 101 42.32 2.20 31.35
CA LEU A 101 41.24 1.45 30.73
C LEU A 101 39.84 1.97 31.12
N LEU A 102 39.65 2.31 32.41
CA LEU A 102 38.40 2.87 32.90
C LEU A 102 38.08 4.21 32.22
N VAL A 103 39.07 5.11 32.15
CA VAL A 103 38.91 6.40 31.47
C VAL A 103 38.59 6.19 30.00
N MET A 104 39.30 5.30 29.32
CA MET A 104 39.05 4.98 27.91
C MET A 104 37.64 4.41 27.67
N LEU A 105 37.14 3.56 28.56
CA LEU A 105 35.77 3.04 28.54
C LEU A 105 34.74 4.14 28.75
N LEU A 106 34.96 5.06 29.69
CA LEU A 106 34.04 6.18 29.95
C LEU A 106 33.99 7.13 28.76
N GLU A 107 35.13 7.50 28.20
CA GLU A 107 35.20 8.34 26.98
C GLU A 107 34.53 7.65 25.78
N GLY A 108 34.83 6.36 25.57
CA GLY A 108 34.19 5.55 24.52
C GLY A 108 32.66 5.50 24.65
N ASN A 109 32.18 5.27 25.87
CA ASN A 109 30.73 5.27 26.14
C ASN A 109 30.08 6.64 25.88
N GLN A 110 30.73 7.74 26.26
CA GLN A 110 30.24 9.08 25.97
C GLN A 110 30.20 9.36 24.47
N LEU A 111 31.21 8.93 23.70
CA LEU A 111 31.24 9.09 22.25
C LEU A 111 30.12 8.31 21.58
N VAL A 112 29.89 7.06 21.95
CA VAL A 112 28.78 6.23 21.43
C VAL A 112 27.44 6.84 21.81
N SER A 113 27.27 7.28 23.04
CA SER A 113 26.03 7.91 23.49
C SER A 113 25.71 9.16 22.70
N ARG A 114 26.68 10.04 22.45
CA ARG A 114 26.44 11.30 21.69
C ARG A 114 26.29 11.10 20.21
N LYS A 115 27.04 10.17 19.59
CA LYS A 115 27.05 9.99 18.14
C LYS A 115 26.01 9.00 17.61
N ILE A 116 25.55 8.07 18.45
CA ILE A 116 24.65 7.00 18.03
C ILE A 116 23.35 7.01 18.84
N TYR A 117 23.43 6.85 20.17
CA TYR A 117 22.23 6.62 20.98
C TYR A 117 21.29 7.84 21.00
N LYS A 118 21.81 9.04 21.26
CA LYS A 118 20.99 10.26 21.31
C LYS A 118 20.33 10.57 19.95
N PRO A 119 21.05 10.55 18.80
CA PRO A 119 20.42 10.78 17.48
C PRO A 119 19.37 9.75 17.11
N ILE A 120 19.59 8.48 17.40
CA ILE A 120 18.58 7.43 17.14
C ILE A 120 17.32 7.68 17.97
N ARG A 121 17.45 8.04 19.24
CA ARG A 121 16.32 8.34 20.11
C ARG A 121 15.54 9.58 19.66
N GLU A 122 16.23 10.60 19.17
CA GLU A 122 15.59 11.81 18.62
C GLU A 122 14.87 11.50 17.31
N LEU A 123 15.44 10.65 16.45
CA LEU A 123 14.79 10.17 15.23
C LEU A 123 13.54 9.34 15.57
N ASP A 124 13.63 8.37 16.46
CA ASP A 124 12.48 7.56 16.91
C ASP A 124 11.35 8.42 17.50
N ALA A 125 11.70 9.41 18.32
CA ALA A 125 10.74 10.34 18.90
C ALA A 125 10.04 11.20 17.82
N SER A 126 10.77 11.67 16.80
CA SER A 126 10.20 12.45 15.69
C SER A 126 9.28 11.61 14.81
N VAL A 127 9.63 10.34 14.55
CA VAL A 127 8.80 9.38 13.81
C VAL A 127 7.51 9.09 14.58
N LYS A 128 7.59 8.77 15.87
CA LYS A 128 6.40 8.51 16.72
C LYS A 128 5.48 9.73 16.82
N ALA A 129 6.04 10.93 16.91
CA ALA A 129 5.25 12.14 16.92
C ALA A 129 4.53 12.37 15.58
N HIS A 130 5.14 12.00 14.46
CA HIS A 130 4.52 12.05 13.14
C HIS A 130 3.40 11.00 13.01
N GLU A 131 3.62 9.77 13.46
CA GLU A 131 2.60 8.69 13.49
C GLU A 131 1.38 9.05 14.36
N ALA A 132 1.58 9.82 15.42
CA ALA A 132 0.50 10.32 16.28
C ALA A 132 -0.33 11.47 15.67
N GLY A 133 -0.09 11.80 14.38
CA GLY A 133 -0.82 12.86 13.66
C GLY A 133 -0.22 14.27 13.83
N GLY A 134 0.93 14.39 14.49
CA GLY A 134 1.72 15.61 14.47
C GLY A 134 2.40 15.81 13.11
N LYS A 135 2.82 17.06 12.82
CA LYS A 135 3.74 17.36 11.70
C LYS A 135 5.08 17.86 12.22
N PRO A 136 5.80 17.12 13.11
CA PRO A 136 7.14 17.50 13.49
C PRO A 136 8.08 17.22 12.33
N ASP A 137 9.06 18.09 12.16
CA ASP A 137 10.17 17.81 11.24
C ASP A 137 10.90 16.53 11.68
N ILE A 138 11.13 15.63 10.76
CA ILE A 138 11.90 14.42 11.03
C ILE A 138 13.32 14.81 11.40
N TYR A 139 13.82 14.27 12.52
CA TYR A 139 15.17 14.55 12.98
C TYR A 139 16.22 14.07 11.97
N ILE A 140 17.09 14.99 11.53
CA ILE A 140 18.19 14.74 10.60
C ILE A 140 19.51 15.13 11.27
N GLY A 141 20.10 14.23 12.03
CA GLY A 141 21.34 14.47 12.73
C GLY A 141 22.10 13.19 13.04
N GLY A 142 23.25 13.31 13.74
CA GLY A 142 24.11 12.18 14.11
C GLY A 142 25.14 11.79 13.05
N SER A 143 25.50 10.51 12.97
CA SER A 143 26.45 10.00 11.97
C SER A 143 25.90 10.09 10.56
N SER A 144 26.74 9.87 9.55
CA SER A 144 26.33 9.86 8.14
C SER A 144 25.18 8.87 7.87
N GLU A 145 25.23 7.70 8.50
CA GLU A 145 24.26 6.62 8.35
C GLU A 145 22.91 7.01 8.95
N ILE A 146 22.92 7.58 10.16
CA ILE A 146 21.69 8.02 10.85
C ILE A 146 21.05 9.20 10.10
N ARG A 147 21.87 10.11 9.61
CA ARG A 147 21.41 11.25 8.80
C ARG A 147 20.77 10.80 7.51
N HIS A 148 21.40 9.84 6.82
CA HIS A 148 20.83 9.22 5.61
C HIS A 148 19.50 8.53 5.90
N LEU A 149 19.41 7.82 7.04
CA LEU A 149 18.14 7.20 7.48
C LEU A 149 17.05 8.25 7.72
N GLY A 150 17.36 9.35 8.42
CA GLY A 150 16.44 10.46 8.65
C GLY A 150 15.92 11.05 7.35
N HIS A 151 16.80 11.32 6.38
CA HIS A 151 16.39 11.79 5.04
C HIS A 151 15.51 10.78 4.30
N SER A 152 15.83 9.48 4.40
CA SER A 152 15.04 8.43 3.73
C SER A 152 13.64 8.34 4.32
N VAL A 153 13.50 8.42 5.64
CA VAL A 153 12.21 8.44 6.33
C VAL A 153 11.41 9.69 5.93
N GLN A 154 12.02 10.87 5.96
CA GLN A 154 11.36 12.10 5.53
C GLN A 154 10.84 12.00 4.10
N LYS A 155 11.69 11.56 3.17
CA LYS A 155 11.30 11.39 1.77
C LYS A 155 10.14 10.39 1.59
N SER A 156 10.13 9.32 2.40
CA SER A 156 9.03 8.35 2.39
C SER A 156 7.71 8.97 2.84
N TYR A 157 7.71 9.79 3.90
CA TYR A 157 6.51 10.50 4.34
C TYR A 157 6.01 11.52 3.31
N GLU A 158 6.91 12.30 2.70
CA GLU A 158 6.56 13.23 1.62
C GLU A 158 5.94 12.50 0.41
N GLN A 159 6.45 11.31 0.11
CA GLN A 159 5.90 10.49 -0.97
C GLN A 159 4.52 9.91 -0.61
N ILE A 160 4.33 9.46 0.62
CA ILE A 160 3.02 8.99 1.12
C ILE A 160 2.00 10.13 1.07
N GLU A 161 2.34 11.34 1.52
CA GLU A 161 1.45 12.50 1.49
C GLU A 161 1.03 12.83 0.04
N LYS A 162 1.97 12.87 -0.90
CA LYS A 162 1.68 13.07 -2.33
C LYS A 162 0.76 11.98 -2.92
N LEU A 163 1.00 10.71 -2.56
CA LEU A 163 0.16 9.61 -3.03
C LEU A 163 -1.25 9.68 -2.43
N MET A 164 -1.39 10.09 -1.16
CA MET A 164 -2.70 10.31 -0.53
C MET A 164 -3.48 11.43 -1.22
N ASP A 165 -2.84 12.56 -1.51
CA ASP A 165 -3.46 13.67 -2.25
C ASP A 165 -3.90 13.24 -3.66
N GLU A 166 -3.07 12.46 -4.35
CA GLU A 166 -3.41 11.89 -5.65
C GLU A 166 -4.61 10.95 -5.59
N ILE A 167 -4.66 10.06 -4.58
CA ILE A 167 -5.79 9.14 -4.35
C ILE A 167 -7.07 9.93 -4.07
N ILE A 168 -7.02 10.96 -3.21
CA ILE A 168 -8.17 11.81 -2.90
C ILE A 168 -8.66 12.52 -4.17
N ARG A 169 -7.75 13.06 -4.98
CA ARG A 169 -8.07 13.69 -6.26
C ARG A 169 -8.76 12.72 -7.22
N GLN A 170 -8.19 11.54 -7.41
CA GLN A 170 -8.76 10.50 -8.28
C GLN A 170 -10.15 10.04 -7.81
N GLN A 171 -10.34 9.88 -6.49
CA GLN A 171 -11.66 9.55 -5.92
C GLN A 171 -12.70 10.64 -6.19
N ASN A 172 -12.32 11.91 -6.03
CA ASN A 172 -13.20 13.04 -6.30
C ASN A 172 -13.56 13.15 -7.79
N GLU A 173 -12.59 12.98 -8.68
CA GLU A 173 -12.81 12.96 -10.14
C GLU A 173 -13.73 11.79 -10.55
N ARG A 174 -13.49 10.61 -9.99
CA ARG A 174 -14.34 9.44 -10.20
C ARG A 174 -15.76 9.67 -9.71
N ARG A 175 -15.91 10.21 -8.47
CA ARG A 175 -17.23 10.54 -7.91
C ARG A 175 -17.98 11.57 -8.74
N LYS A 176 -17.27 12.61 -9.23
CA LYS A 176 -17.84 13.60 -10.15
C LYS A 176 -18.29 12.95 -11.45
N SER A 177 -17.44 12.11 -12.07
CA SER A 177 -17.79 11.38 -13.29
C SER A 177 -18.98 10.43 -13.08
N GLU A 178 -19.07 9.77 -11.92
CA GLU A 178 -20.22 8.92 -11.56
C GLU A 178 -21.51 9.76 -11.39
N LEU A 179 -21.42 10.95 -10.79
CA LEU A 179 -22.55 11.88 -10.66
C LEU A 179 -22.98 12.44 -12.01
N ASP A 180 -22.04 12.85 -12.85
CA ASP A 180 -22.32 13.35 -14.20
C ASP A 180 -22.97 12.24 -15.07
N ALA A 181 -22.48 10.99 -14.94
CA ALA A 181 -23.09 9.84 -15.61
C ALA A 181 -24.52 9.54 -15.10
N LEU A 182 -24.77 9.71 -13.79
CA LEU A 182 -26.10 9.57 -13.21
C LEU A 182 -27.04 10.70 -13.66
N GLN A 183 -26.57 11.93 -13.73
CA GLN A 183 -27.34 13.08 -14.23
C GLN A 183 -27.67 12.95 -15.73
N SER A 184 -26.75 12.40 -16.53
CA SER A 184 -26.97 12.20 -17.96
C SER A 184 -28.01 11.10 -18.27
N GLN A 185 -28.35 10.24 -17.29
CA GLN A 185 -29.40 9.21 -17.47
C GLN A 185 -30.81 9.78 -17.49
N ILE A 186 -31.01 11.02 -17.04
CA ILE A 186 -32.29 11.72 -17.14
C ILE A 186 -32.04 12.88 -18.10
N ASN A 187 -32.68 12.85 -19.26
CA ASN A 187 -32.63 13.96 -20.21
C ASN A 187 -33.36 15.19 -19.60
N PRO A 188 -32.61 16.25 -19.15
CA PRO A 188 -33.26 17.40 -18.50
C PRO A 188 -34.25 18.10 -19.40
N HIS A 189 -33.96 18.18 -20.68
CA HIS A 189 -34.84 18.80 -21.68
C HIS A 189 -36.15 18.04 -21.82
N PHE A 190 -36.13 16.70 -21.79
CA PHE A 190 -37.34 15.90 -21.78
C PHE A 190 -38.23 16.20 -20.55
N LEU A 191 -37.61 16.29 -19.36
CA LEU A 191 -38.31 16.63 -18.12
C LEU A 191 -38.98 18.02 -18.19
N TYR A 192 -38.21 19.03 -18.59
CA TYR A 192 -38.76 20.38 -18.72
C TYR A 192 -39.91 20.45 -19.69
N ASN A 193 -39.76 19.85 -20.85
CA ASN A 193 -40.82 19.82 -21.86
C ASN A 193 -42.08 19.06 -21.40
N THR A 194 -41.90 17.96 -20.63
CA THR A 194 -43.00 17.21 -20.06
C THR A 194 -43.75 18.01 -19.00
N LEU A 195 -43.03 18.69 -18.09
CA LEU A 195 -43.63 19.56 -17.08
C LEU A 195 -44.36 20.75 -17.72
N GLU A 196 -43.78 21.36 -18.75
CA GLU A 196 -44.42 22.41 -19.53
C GLU A 196 -45.72 21.92 -20.17
N SER A 197 -45.71 20.74 -20.82
CA SER A 197 -46.91 20.13 -21.37
C SER A 197 -47.99 19.89 -20.32
N ILE A 198 -47.62 19.43 -19.12
CA ILE A 198 -48.54 19.25 -17.99
C ILE A 198 -49.18 20.60 -17.61
N THR A 199 -48.35 21.67 -17.54
CA THR A 199 -48.84 23.02 -17.21
C THR A 199 -49.87 23.48 -18.23
N TRP A 200 -49.61 23.31 -19.54
CA TRP A 200 -50.54 23.65 -20.61
C TRP A 200 -51.87 22.87 -20.53
N MET A 201 -51.82 21.57 -20.18
CA MET A 201 -53.00 20.75 -19.99
C MET A 201 -53.85 21.24 -18.80
N VAL A 202 -53.23 21.65 -17.71
CA VAL A 202 -53.91 22.23 -16.54
C VAL A 202 -54.57 23.58 -16.90
N GLU A 203 -53.85 24.44 -17.63
CA GLU A 203 -54.39 25.73 -18.11
C GLU A 203 -55.55 25.55 -19.08
N ALA A 204 -55.48 24.52 -19.92
CA ALA A 204 -56.55 24.12 -20.82
C ALA A 204 -57.74 23.40 -20.13
N GLN A 205 -57.67 23.19 -18.82
CA GLN A 205 -58.66 22.43 -18.03
C GLN A 205 -58.77 20.94 -18.37
N GLU A 206 -57.75 20.38 -19.04
CA GLU A 206 -57.64 18.96 -19.38
C GLU A 206 -57.05 18.17 -18.18
N ASN A 207 -57.70 18.22 -17.03
CA ASN A 207 -57.15 17.71 -15.78
C ASN A 207 -56.91 16.19 -15.80
N GLU A 208 -57.72 15.40 -16.48
CA GLU A 208 -57.54 13.95 -16.58
C GLU A 208 -56.27 13.60 -17.39
N ALA A 209 -56.02 14.32 -18.48
CA ALA A 209 -54.82 14.16 -19.28
C ALA A 209 -53.57 14.56 -18.49
N ALA A 210 -53.63 15.66 -17.73
CA ALA A 210 -52.53 16.10 -16.85
C ALA A 210 -52.21 15.06 -15.76
N VAL A 211 -53.22 14.48 -15.10
CA VAL A 211 -53.02 13.42 -14.07
C VAL A 211 -52.43 12.16 -14.71
N CYS A 212 -52.90 11.77 -15.90
CA CYS A 212 -52.34 10.65 -16.65
C CYS A 212 -50.86 10.87 -16.95
N MET A 213 -50.47 12.06 -17.45
CA MET A 213 -49.12 12.41 -17.79
C MET A 213 -48.20 12.43 -16.55
N ILE A 214 -48.66 12.97 -15.41
CA ILE A 214 -47.93 12.90 -14.12
C ILE A 214 -47.70 11.45 -13.70
N SER A 215 -48.74 10.58 -13.84
CA SER A 215 -48.61 9.16 -13.50
C SER A 215 -47.58 8.46 -14.39
N GLU A 216 -47.59 8.69 -15.68
CA GLU A 216 -46.61 8.10 -16.62
C GLU A 216 -45.19 8.62 -16.34
N LEU A 217 -45.05 9.93 -16.05
CA LEU A 217 -43.77 10.52 -15.66
C LEU A 217 -43.22 9.88 -14.36
N ALA A 218 -44.07 9.64 -13.36
CA ALA A 218 -43.69 8.98 -12.13
C ALA A 218 -43.21 7.53 -12.35
N LYS A 219 -43.90 6.77 -13.24
CA LYS A 219 -43.49 5.40 -13.63
C LYS A 219 -42.15 5.42 -14.34
N LEU A 220 -41.95 6.32 -15.30
CA LEU A 220 -40.70 6.49 -16.04
C LEU A 220 -39.51 6.79 -15.10
N LEU A 221 -39.66 7.77 -14.20
CA LEU A 221 -38.64 8.13 -13.24
C LEU A 221 -38.29 7.00 -12.27
N ARG A 222 -39.27 6.18 -11.88
CA ARG A 222 -39.03 5.03 -10.97
C ARG A 222 -38.01 4.04 -11.54
N VAL A 223 -38.11 3.72 -12.83
CA VAL A 223 -37.17 2.81 -13.50
C VAL A 223 -35.84 3.50 -13.75
N SER A 224 -35.85 4.76 -14.22
CA SER A 224 -34.65 5.54 -14.49
C SER A 224 -33.76 5.69 -13.23
N LEU A 225 -34.38 5.92 -12.06
CA LEU A 225 -33.72 6.12 -10.76
C LEU A 225 -33.48 4.83 -9.96
N SER A 226 -33.78 3.65 -10.53
CA SER A 226 -33.65 2.36 -9.82
C SER A 226 -32.23 2.09 -9.32
N ARG A 227 -31.92 2.58 -8.12
CA ARG A 227 -30.81 2.29 -7.19
C ARG A 227 -29.49 1.78 -7.83
N GLY A 228 -29.06 2.32 -8.97
CA GLY A 228 -27.75 2.00 -9.56
C GLY A 228 -27.64 0.66 -10.30
N LYS A 229 -28.71 -0.12 -10.41
CA LYS A 229 -28.71 -1.39 -11.16
C LYS A 229 -28.53 -1.11 -12.66
N THR A 230 -27.63 -1.88 -13.29
CA THR A 230 -27.39 -1.83 -14.74
C THR A 230 -28.23 -2.85 -15.48
N ILE A 231 -28.57 -3.98 -14.86
CA ILE A 231 -29.39 -5.07 -15.40
C ILE A 231 -30.76 -5.03 -14.75
N ILE A 232 -31.82 -5.05 -15.59
CA ILE A 232 -33.24 -5.10 -15.19
C ILE A 232 -33.96 -6.19 -15.96
N SER A 233 -35.26 -6.42 -15.64
CA SER A 233 -36.07 -7.30 -16.42
C SER A 233 -36.50 -6.60 -17.74
N ILE A 234 -36.72 -7.37 -18.83
CA ILE A 234 -37.29 -6.84 -20.06
C ILE A 234 -38.65 -6.21 -19.78
N LYS A 235 -39.42 -6.79 -18.86
CA LYS A 235 -40.74 -6.24 -18.42
C LYS A 235 -40.61 -4.81 -17.90
N ASP A 236 -39.60 -4.54 -17.03
CA ASP A 236 -39.37 -3.20 -16.49
C ASP A 236 -38.92 -2.21 -17.57
N GLU A 237 -38.06 -2.65 -18.49
CA GLU A 237 -37.58 -1.85 -19.63
C GLU A 237 -38.73 -1.51 -20.59
N LEU A 238 -39.61 -2.49 -20.86
CA LEU A 238 -40.82 -2.29 -21.69
C LEU A 238 -41.83 -1.35 -21.00
N GLN A 239 -42.03 -1.48 -19.69
CA GLN A 239 -42.90 -0.57 -18.95
C GLN A 239 -42.36 0.87 -19.01
N HIS A 240 -41.05 1.03 -18.84
CA HIS A 240 -40.37 2.32 -18.99
C HIS A 240 -40.58 2.89 -20.41
N SER A 241 -40.39 2.07 -21.44
CA SER A 241 -40.55 2.44 -22.84
C SER A 241 -42.01 2.82 -23.17
N ARG A 242 -42.98 2.08 -22.64
CA ARG A 242 -44.42 2.41 -22.80
C ARG A 242 -44.76 3.76 -22.15
N SER A 243 -44.28 4.00 -20.91
CA SER A 243 -44.49 5.28 -20.22
C SER A 243 -43.87 6.45 -21.00
N TYR A 244 -42.66 6.26 -21.54
CA TYR A 244 -42.02 7.23 -22.42
C TYR A 244 -42.85 7.53 -23.67
N MET A 245 -43.33 6.49 -24.35
CA MET A 245 -44.15 6.64 -25.56
C MET A 245 -45.49 7.32 -25.26
N ASN A 246 -46.16 6.99 -24.14
CA ASN A 246 -47.41 7.64 -23.74
C ASN A 246 -47.22 9.16 -23.51
N ILE A 247 -46.12 9.56 -22.88
CA ILE A 247 -45.78 10.98 -22.70
C ILE A 247 -45.54 11.65 -24.06
N GLN A 248 -44.82 11.00 -24.96
CA GLN A 248 -44.56 11.55 -26.28
C GLN A 248 -45.82 11.64 -27.15
N LEU A 249 -46.66 10.61 -27.13
CA LEU A 249 -47.95 10.65 -27.85
C LEU A 249 -48.82 11.84 -27.42
N ALA A 250 -48.97 12.05 -26.12
CA ALA A 250 -49.71 13.19 -25.60
C ALA A 250 -49.07 14.53 -26.01
N ARG A 251 -47.72 14.62 -26.03
CA ARG A 251 -46.98 15.81 -26.43
C ARG A 251 -47.11 16.12 -27.92
N TYR A 252 -47.07 15.09 -28.80
CA TYR A 252 -47.20 15.23 -30.25
C TYR A 252 -48.67 15.19 -30.71
N LYS A 253 -49.63 15.29 -29.77
CA LYS A 253 -51.08 15.30 -30.09
C LYS A 253 -51.51 14.12 -30.96
N GLU A 254 -50.97 12.92 -30.63
CA GLU A 254 -51.29 11.66 -31.32
C GLU A 254 -50.99 11.64 -32.85
N ARG A 255 -50.02 12.47 -33.32
CA ARG A 255 -49.62 12.49 -34.73
C ARG A 255 -49.09 11.17 -35.27
N PHE A 256 -48.64 10.28 -34.37
CA PHE A 256 -48.21 8.93 -34.73
C PHE A 256 -48.85 7.90 -33.80
N LYS A 257 -48.80 6.63 -34.19
CA LYS A 257 -49.29 5.51 -33.38
C LYS A 257 -48.15 4.62 -32.92
N THR A 258 -48.36 3.92 -31.79
CA THR A 258 -47.40 2.96 -31.29
C THR A 258 -48.05 1.63 -30.97
N GLU A 259 -47.38 0.53 -31.31
CA GLU A 259 -47.82 -0.82 -31.02
C GLU A 259 -46.70 -1.63 -30.38
N PHE A 260 -47.03 -2.39 -29.33
CA PHE A 260 -46.08 -3.28 -28.67
C PHE A 260 -46.55 -4.73 -28.82
N ARG A 261 -45.84 -5.53 -29.60
CA ARG A 261 -46.06 -6.95 -29.89
C ARG A 261 -45.00 -7.79 -29.21
N ILE A 262 -45.18 -8.10 -27.95
CA ILE A 262 -44.14 -8.75 -27.10
C ILE A 262 -44.62 -10.14 -26.70
N GLU A 263 -43.76 -11.16 -26.88
CA GLU A 263 -44.02 -12.50 -26.37
C GLU A 263 -43.79 -12.51 -24.83
N GLU A 264 -44.75 -13.04 -24.08
CA GLU A 264 -44.68 -13.08 -22.59
C GLU A 264 -43.45 -13.82 -22.10
N GLU A 265 -42.94 -14.81 -22.87
CA GLU A 265 -41.77 -15.62 -22.51
C GLU A 265 -40.50 -14.80 -22.26
N ILE A 266 -40.33 -13.68 -22.97
CA ILE A 266 -39.15 -12.85 -22.87
C ILE A 266 -39.21 -11.81 -21.74
N GLU A 267 -40.38 -11.51 -21.20
CA GLU A 267 -40.56 -10.41 -20.23
C GLU A 267 -39.71 -10.59 -18.95
N ASN A 268 -39.50 -11.86 -18.55
CA ASN A 268 -38.74 -12.20 -17.36
C ASN A 268 -37.27 -12.53 -17.63
N CYS A 269 -36.68 -12.00 -18.71
CA CYS A 269 -35.25 -12.13 -19.02
C CYS A 269 -34.49 -10.84 -18.73
N CYS A 270 -33.16 -10.96 -18.62
CA CYS A 270 -32.25 -9.87 -18.36
C CYS A 270 -32.06 -8.96 -19.56
N ILE A 271 -32.04 -7.65 -19.32
CA ILE A 271 -31.69 -6.64 -20.33
C ILE A 271 -30.86 -5.53 -19.66
N VAL A 272 -30.00 -4.87 -20.43
CA VAL A 272 -29.31 -3.65 -20.00
C VAL A 272 -30.34 -2.52 -19.93
N LYS A 273 -30.40 -1.80 -18.83
CA LYS A 273 -31.34 -0.70 -18.60
C LYS A 273 -31.15 0.43 -19.61
N LEU A 274 -32.27 1.03 -20.07
CA LEU A 274 -32.29 2.18 -20.97
C LEU A 274 -31.56 1.91 -22.30
N VAL A 275 -31.91 0.78 -22.95
CA VAL A 275 -31.43 0.43 -24.30
C VAL A 275 -32.55 0.58 -25.37
N ILE A 276 -33.81 0.43 -24.98
CA ILE A 276 -34.92 0.60 -25.89
C ILE A 276 -35.27 2.09 -26.09
N GLN A 277 -35.28 2.87 -25.02
CA GLN A 277 -35.62 4.30 -25.06
C GLN A 277 -34.83 5.11 -26.10
N PRO A 278 -33.47 5.06 -26.18
CA PRO A 278 -32.72 5.84 -27.16
C PRO A 278 -33.09 5.51 -28.62
N ILE A 279 -33.52 4.27 -28.88
CA ILE A 279 -33.96 3.86 -30.23
C ILE A 279 -35.34 4.44 -30.52
N LEU A 280 -36.25 4.42 -29.55
CA LEU A 280 -37.57 5.07 -29.66
C LEU A 280 -37.42 6.60 -29.80
N GLU A 281 -36.48 7.22 -29.09
CA GLU A 281 -36.18 8.65 -29.29
C GLU A 281 -35.78 8.95 -30.73
N ASN A 282 -34.96 8.09 -31.35
CA ASN A 282 -34.55 8.23 -32.73
C ASN A 282 -35.72 8.03 -33.69
N ALA A 283 -36.55 6.99 -33.49
CA ALA A 283 -37.71 6.70 -34.29
C ALA A 283 -38.71 7.88 -34.27
N ILE A 284 -38.88 8.54 -33.13
CA ILE A 284 -39.71 9.75 -33.03
C ILE A 284 -39.01 10.94 -33.70
N TYR A 285 -37.78 11.26 -33.33
CA TYR A 285 -37.12 12.50 -33.71
C TYR A 285 -36.77 12.54 -35.22
N TYR A 286 -36.27 11.42 -35.76
CA TYR A 286 -35.80 11.32 -37.14
C TYR A 286 -36.79 10.55 -38.06
N GLY A 287 -37.61 9.71 -37.47
CA GLY A 287 -38.63 8.97 -38.22
C GLY A 287 -39.93 9.73 -38.29
N VAL A 288 -40.89 9.43 -37.42
CA VAL A 288 -42.32 9.81 -37.55
C VAL A 288 -42.68 11.20 -37.02
N GLY A 289 -41.85 11.81 -36.16
CA GLY A 289 -42.22 13.06 -35.45
C GLY A 289 -42.36 14.30 -36.35
N ASN A 290 -41.79 14.28 -37.55
CA ASN A 290 -41.84 15.35 -38.52
C ASN A 290 -42.77 15.03 -39.71
N MET A 291 -43.47 13.88 -39.69
CA MET A 291 -44.45 13.50 -40.71
C MET A 291 -45.75 14.33 -40.56
N ASP A 292 -46.41 14.60 -41.66
CA ASP A 292 -47.71 15.26 -41.64
C ASP A 292 -48.78 14.31 -41.04
N GLU A 293 -49.86 14.90 -40.49
CA GLU A 293 -50.94 14.10 -39.85
C GLU A 293 -51.60 13.10 -40.80
N ASP A 294 -51.61 13.39 -42.08
CA ASP A 294 -52.20 12.55 -43.15
C ASP A 294 -51.29 11.35 -43.52
N ASP A 295 -49.99 11.36 -43.20
CA ASP A 295 -49.01 10.32 -43.56
C ASP A 295 -49.02 9.10 -42.62
N GLY A 296 -49.72 9.18 -41.49
CA GLY A 296 -50.00 8.05 -40.61
C GLY A 296 -48.72 7.43 -39.95
N GLY A 297 -47.92 8.22 -39.26
CA GLY A 297 -46.69 7.74 -38.57
C GLY A 297 -46.97 6.55 -37.63
N MET A 298 -46.15 5.51 -37.71
CA MET A 298 -46.30 4.27 -36.95
C MET A 298 -44.96 3.82 -36.38
N ILE A 299 -44.92 3.48 -35.09
CA ILE A 299 -43.79 2.83 -34.45
C ILE A 299 -44.24 1.49 -33.87
N ILE A 300 -43.61 0.40 -34.28
CA ILE A 300 -43.90 -0.95 -33.81
C ILE A 300 -42.70 -1.47 -32.99
N VAL A 301 -42.96 -1.87 -31.76
CA VAL A 301 -41.97 -2.56 -30.91
C VAL A 301 -42.38 -4.02 -30.82
N SER A 302 -41.59 -4.91 -31.40
CA SER A 302 -41.81 -6.35 -31.31
C SER A 302 -40.69 -7.04 -30.54
N GLY A 303 -41.02 -8.08 -29.80
CA GLY A 303 -40.05 -8.86 -29.04
C GLY A 303 -40.38 -10.34 -29.07
N LYS A 304 -39.41 -11.15 -29.47
CA LYS A 304 -39.57 -12.61 -29.56
C LYS A 304 -38.32 -13.34 -29.14
N LYS A 305 -38.51 -14.58 -28.68
CA LYS A 305 -37.39 -15.51 -28.44
C LYS A 305 -37.08 -16.25 -29.74
N LYS A 306 -35.81 -16.35 -30.05
CA LYS A 306 -35.30 -17.15 -31.16
C LYS A 306 -34.10 -17.96 -30.66
N ASP A 307 -34.33 -19.28 -30.51
CA ASP A 307 -33.34 -20.21 -29.94
C ASP A 307 -32.85 -19.76 -28.54
N GLU A 308 -31.57 -19.52 -28.36
CA GLU A 308 -30.97 -19.02 -27.11
C GLU A 308 -30.93 -17.48 -27.05
N ASP A 309 -31.43 -16.79 -28.04
CA ASP A 309 -31.39 -15.34 -28.14
C ASP A 309 -32.78 -14.71 -28.03
N ILE A 310 -32.80 -13.45 -27.63
CA ILE A 310 -33.99 -12.58 -27.68
C ILE A 310 -33.72 -11.50 -28.72
N LEU A 311 -34.70 -11.32 -29.61
CA LEU A 311 -34.70 -10.26 -30.59
C LEU A 311 -35.81 -9.27 -30.22
N ILE A 312 -35.42 -8.02 -29.94
CA ILE A 312 -36.35 -6.90 -29.77
C ILE A 312 -36.17 -5.98 -30.96
N THR A 313 -37.19 -5.76 -31.73
CA THR A 313 -37.15 -4.98 -32.95
C THR A 313 -38.05 -3.75 -32.82
N ILE A 314 -37.49 -2.59 -33.13
CA ILE A 314 -38.20 -1.31 -33.19
C ILE A 314 -38.24 -0.89 -34.66
N GLU A 315 -39.41 -0.72 -35.20
CA GLU A 315 -39.65 -0.36 -36.59
C GLU A 315 -40.47 0.95 -36.67
N ASP A 316 -40.00 1.88 -37.45
CA ASP A 316 -40.75 3.08 -37.81
C ASP A 316 -40.94 3.16 -39.33
N ASN A 317 -42.03 3.76 -39.77
CA ASN A 317 -42.33 4.05 -41.18
C ASN A 317 -41.99 5.50 -41.55
N GLY A 318 -40.93 6.06 -40.91
CA GLY A 318 -40.52 7.45 -41.11
C GLY A 318 -39.65 7.66 -42.34
N MET A 319 -38.84 8.75 -42.30
CA MET A 319 -38.05 9.19 -43.48
C MET A 319 -36.88 8.26 -43.82
N GLY A 320 -36.52 7.30 -42.96
CA GLY A 320 -35.39 6.40 -43.15
C GLY A 320 -34.05 7.11 -43.19
N MET A 321 -33.00 6.37 -43.58
CA MET A 321 -31.61 6.87 -43.61
C MET A 321 -30.95 6.57 -44.97
N ARG A 322 -30.06 7.48 -45.40
CA ARG A 322 -29.20 7.23 -46.56
C ARG A 322 -28.13 6.18 -46.24
N GLU A 323 -27.76 5.39 -47.24
CA GLU A 323 -26.78 4.31 -47.11
C GLU A 323 -25.45 4.79 -46.49
N GLU A 324 -24.95 5.99 -46.87
CA GLU A 324 -23.73 6.59 -46.30
C GLU A 324 -23.80 6.81 -44.78
N VAL A 325 -24.99 7.09 -44.25
CA VAL A 325 -25.22 7.27 -42.78
C VAL A 325 -25.31 5.91 -42.10
N LEU A 326 -26.03 4.96 -42.75
CA LEU A 326 -26.24 3.63 -42.23
C LEU A 326 -24.92 2.85 -42.02
N GLU A 327 -24.02 2.89 -43.00
CA GLU A 327 -22.72 2.23 -42.92
C GLU A 327 -21.86 2.70 -41.73
N ASN A 328 -22.02 3.95 -41.34
CA ASN A 328 -21.15 4.56 -40.31
C ASN A 328 -21.83 4.72 -38.96
N ILE A 329 -23.15 4.52 -38.83
CA ILE A 329 -23.90 4.85 -37.61
C ILE A 329 -23.50 4.05 -36.37
N LEU A 330 -22.92 2.85 -36.54
CA LEU A 330 -22.45 2.00 -35.45
C LEU A 330 -20.93 2.08 -35.23
N THR A 331 -20.16 2.71 -36.13
CA THR A 331 -18.71 2.65 -36.14
C THR A 331 -18.01 4.00 -35.99
N ASP A 332 -18.59 5.11 -36.42
CA ASP A 332 -17.93 6.42 -36.49
C ASP A 332 -18.76 7.57 -35.91
N ASN A 333 -18.40 8.03 -34.70
CA ASN A 333 -19.01 9.19 -34.05
C ASN A 333 -18.77 10.53 -34.76
N SER A 334 -17.79 10.64 -35.66
CA SER A 334 -17.39 11.92 -36.25
C SER A 334 -18.29 12.39 -37.38
N LYS A 335 -19.03 11.48 -38.01
CA LYS A 335 -19.89 11.74 -39.16
C LYS A 335 -21.38 11.89 -38.82
N VAL A 336 -21.72 11.69 -37.54
CA VAL A 336 -23.13 11.82 -37.09
C VAL A 336 -23.42 13.29 -36.77
N PRO A 337 -24.54 13.87 -37.21
CA PRO A 337 -24.89 15.26 -36.97
C PRO A 337 -24.89 15.62 -35.49
N LYS A 338 -24.21 16.73 -35.10
CA LYS A 338 -24.00 17.16 -33.68
C LYS A 338 -25.30 17.56 -32.95
N HIS A 339 -26.44 17.59 -33.62
CA HIS A 339 -27.72 17.88 -33.03
C HIS A 339 -28.65 16.66 -33.11
N GLY A 340 -28.46 15.71 -32.17
CA GLY A 340 -29.32 14.52 -32.02
C GLY A 340 -28.53 13.23 -31.85
N SER A 341 -29.16 12.32 -31.28
CA SER A 341 -28.82 11.05 -30.66
C SER A 341 -27.99 9.99 -31.42
N GLY A 342 -27.25 10.28 -32.45
CA GLY A 342 -26.30 9.29 -33.04
C GLY A 342 -25.36 8.71 -32.02
N VAL A 343 -24.97 9.51 -31.01
CA VAL A 343 -24.24 9.07 -29.83
C VAL A 343 -25.04 8.04 -29.01
N GLY A 344 -26.37 8.11 -29.00
CA GLY A 344 -27.26 7.21 -28.27
C GLY A 344 -27.18 5.77 -28.78
N VAL A 345 -27.25 5.57 -30.10
CA VAL A 345 -27.28 4.23 -30.72
C VAL A 345 -25.96 3.50 -30.58
N ILE A 346 -24.85 4.19 -30.83
CA ILE A 346 -23.49 3.64 -30.61
C ILE A 346 -23.28 3.26 -29.14
N ASN A 347 -23.71 4.11 -28.20
CA ASN A 347 -23.64 3.82 -26.79
C ASN A 347 -24.47 2.59 -26.41
N VAL A 348 -25.67 2.44 -26.94
CA VAL A 348 -26.51 1.25 -26.72
C VAL A 348 -25.80 0.00 -27.25
N HIS A 349 -25.31 0.04 -28.49
CA HIS A 349 -24.61 -1.07 -29.12
C HIS A 349 -23.39 -1.48 -28.27
N SER A 350 -22.55 -0.53 -27.89
CA SER A 350 -21.37 -0.77 -27.07
C SER A 350 -21.69 -1.30 -25.66
N ARG A 351 -22.80 -0.81 -25.04
CA ARG A 351 -23.24 -1.27 -23.72
C ARG A 351 -23.70 -2.71 -23.72
N ILE A 352 -24.45 -3.12 -24.80
CA ILE A 352 -24.91 -4.50 -24.96
C ILE A 352 -23.70 -5.43 -25.15
N ARG A 353 -22.79 -5.10 -26.06
CA ARG A 353 -21.55 -5.89 -26.29
C ARG A 353 -20.69 -6.03 -25.05
N LEU A 354 -20.51 -4.94 -24.30
CA LEU A 354 -19.76 -4.96 -23.06
C LEU A 354 -20.37 -5.87 -21.99
N MET A 355 -21.70 -6.03 -22.02
CA MET A 355 -22.42 -6.80 -20.99
C MET A 355 -22.61 -8.26 -21.37
N PHE A 356 -22.89 -8.55 -22.63
CA PHE A 356 -23.30 -9.87 -23.08
C PHE A 356 -22.29 -10.56 -24.02
N GLY A 357 -21.33 -9.81 -24.58
CA GLY A 357 -20.34 -10.32 -25.52
C GLY A 357 -20.41 -9.66 -26.90
N GLU A 358 -19.34 -9.83 -27.68
CA GLU A 358 -19.16 -9.19 -28.99
C GLU A 358 -20.15 -9.65 -30.05
N GLU A 359 -20.77 -10.80 -29.88
CA GLU A 359 -21.80 -11.40 -30.77
C GLU A 359 -23.18 -10.74 -30.62
N TYR A 360 -23.40 -9.97 -29.56
CA TYR A 360 -24.64 -9.26 -29.27
C TYR A 360 -24.54 -7.78 -29.64
N GLY A 361 -25.69 -7.07 -29.65
CA GLY A 361 -25.73 -5.66 -29.97
C GLY A 361 -26.90 -5.26 -30.82
N LEU A 362 -26.69 -4.24 -31.63
CA LEU A 362 -27.69 -3.71 -32.57
C LEU A 362 -27.36 -4.09 -34.00
N SER A 363 -28.41 -4.39 -34.81
CA SER A 363 -28.41 -4.34 -36.27
C SER A 363 -29.43 -3.33 -36.72
N ILE A 364 -29.13 -2.59 -37.78
CA ILE A 364 -29.98 -1.52 -38.31
C ILE A 364 -30.17 -1.74 -39.80
N GLU A 365 -31.43 -1.71 -40.24
CA GLU A 365 -31.84 -1.75 -41.62
C GLU A 365 -32.69 -0.48 -41.87
N SER A 366 -32.40 0.26 -42.91
CA SER A 366 -33.15 1.49 -43.24
C SER A 366 -33.07 1.79 -44.72
N GLU A 367 -34.18 2.24 -45.29
CA GLU A 367 -34.25 2.72 -46.64
C GLU A 367 -34.89 4.12 -46.65
N PRO A 368 -34.37 5.07 -47.45
CA PRO A 368 -34.96 6.40 -47.53
C PRO A 368 -36.45 6.34 -47.92
N ASP A 369 -37.28 7.09 -47.18
CA ASP A 369 -38.73 7.20 -47.34
C ASP A 369 -39.54 5.90 -47.06
N GLU A 370 -38.87 4.81 -46.59
CA GLU A 370 -39.53 3.56 -46.19
C GLU A 370 -39.48 3.32 -44.68
N GLY A 371 -38.56 4.00 -43.97
CA GLY A 371 -38.43 3.92 -42.52
C GLY A 371 -37.16 3.23 -42.03
N THR A 372 -37.15 2.90 -40.73
CA THR A 372 -35.98 2.28 -40.08
C THR A 372 -36.41 1.10 -39.21
N ARG A 373 -35.65 0.02 -39.30
CA ARG A 373 -35.76 -1.16 -38.42
C ARG A 373 -34.46 -1.33 -37.62
N VAL A 374 -34.58 -1.25 -36.30
CA VAL A 374 -33.48 -1.51 -35.38
C VAL A 374 -33.74 -2.78 -34.58
N THR A 375 -32.87 -3.77 -34.67
CA THR A 375 -32.97 -5.02 -33.92
C THR A 375 -31.93 -5.10 -32.85
N ILE A 376 -32.35 -5.26 -31.60
CA ILE A 376 -31.54 -5.55 -30.42
C ILE A 376 -31.45 -7.06 -30.30
N ARG A 377 -30.21 -7.61 -30.29
CA ARG A 377 -29.95 -9.02 -30.02
C ARG A 377 -29.28 -9.18 -28.69
N ILE A 378 -29.84 -9.97 -27.78
CA ILE A 378 -29.32 -10.29 -26.45
C ILE A 378 -29.56 -11.77 -26.12
N PRO A 379 -28.79 -12.37 -25.17
CA PRO A 379 -29.02 -13.77 -24.76
C PRO A 379 -30.29 -13.91 -23.92
N ALA A 380 -30.98 -15.06 -24.02
CA ALA A 380 -32.17 -15.38 -23.25
C ALA A 380 -31.83 -15.82 -21.80
N ILE A 381 -31.29 -14.92 -20.99
CA ILE A 381 -30.91 -15.17 -19.60
C ILE A 381 -32.07 -14.80 -18.68
N PRO A 382 -32.63 -15.74 -17.85
CA PRO A 382 -33.73 -15.43 -16.93
C PRO A 382 -33.30 -14.36 -15.91
N TYR A 383 -34.19 -13.40 -15.63
CA TYR A 383 -33.94 -12.36 -14.63
C TYR A 383 -34.14 -12.91 -13.22
N THR A 384 -33.03 -13.29 -12.59
CA THR A 384 -32.93 -13.63 -11.16
C THR A 384 -31.91 -12.71 -10.48
N PRO A 385 -31.97 -12.53 -9.15
CA PRO A 385 -30.97 -11.74 -8.44
C PRO A 385 -29.54 -12.22 -8.71
N GLU A 386 -29.36 -13.55 -8.77
CA GLU A 386 -28.04 -14.18 -8.99
C GLU A 386 -27.50 -13.88 -10.40
N ASN A 387 -28.35 -14.03 -11.43
CA ASN A 387 -27.97 -13.77 -12.82
C ASN A 387 -27.68 -12.28 -13.06
N ALA A 388 -28.49 -11.40 -12.49
CA ALA A 388 -28.28 -9.95 -12.58
C ALA A 388 -26.95 -9.53 -11.92
N GLU A 389 -26.64 -10.06 -10.72
CA GLU A 389 -25.39 -9.78 -10.01
C GLU A 389 -24.17 -10.36 -10.76
N ALA A 390 -24.29 -11.57 -11.30
CA ALA A 390 -23.22 -12.21 -12.08
C ALA A 390 -22.87 -11.38 -13.33
N LEU A 391 -23.88 -10.89 -14.07
CA LEU A 391 -23.67 -10.02 -15.23
C LEU A 391 -23.03 -8.68 -14.82
N GLU A 392 -23.47 -8.07 -13.71
CA GLU A 392 -22.85 -6.83 -13.22
C GLU A 392 -21.40 -7.01 -12.79
N LEU A 393 -21.02 -8.16 -12.19
CA LEU A 393 -19.65 -8.49 -11.82
C LEU A 393 -18.73 -8.69 -13.05
N GLN A 394 -19.21 -9.29 -14.14
CA GLN A 394 -18.43 -9.45 -15.38
C GLN A 394 -17.95 -8.11 -15.94
N LYS A 395 -18.72 -7.05 -15.81
CA LYS A 395 -18.36 -5.68 -16.18
C LYS A 395 -17.09 -5.18 -15.49
N TYR A 396 -16.85 -5.60 -14.24
CA TYR A 396 -15.64 -5.20 -13.48
C TYR A 396 -14.41 -6.00 -13.87
N ILE A 397 -14.57 -7.24 -14.32
CA ILE A 397 -13.46 -8.12 -14.71
C ILE A 397 -12.92 -7.70 -16.09
N GLN A 398 -13.77 -7.38 -17.05
CA GLN A 398 -13.38 -6.93 -18.39
C GLN A 398 -12.78 -5.51 -18.42
N ARG A 399 -12.97 -4.68 -17.39
CA ARG A 399 -12.38 -3.34 -17.24
C ARG A 399 -10.99 -3.33 -16.62
N ARG A 400 -10.42 -4.46 -16.22
CA ARG A 400 -9.01 -4.51 -15.83
C ARG A 400 -8.17 -4.55 -17.11
N PRO A 401 -7.44 -3.49 -17.49
CA PRO A 401 -6.42 -3.58 -18.53
C PRO A 401 -5.41 -4.62 -18.08
N GLY A 402 -5.07 -5.49 -18.99
CA GLY A 402 -4.33 -6.74 -18.82
C GLY A 402 -3.22 -6.71 -17.79
N GLY A 403 -3.12 -7.86 -17.08
CA GLY A 403 -1.96 -8.20 -16.28
C GLY A 403 -0.70 -8.31 -17.13
#